data_a255e33fee11f2069a6b6d0e5478860d
#
_entry.id   a255e33fee11f2069a6b6d0e5478860d
#
_cell.length_a   1.000
_cell.length_b   1.000
_cell.length_c   1.000
_cell.angle_alpha   90.00
_cell.angle_beta   90.00
_cell.angle_gamma   90.00
#
_symmetry.space_group_name_H-M   'P 1'
#
loop_
_entity.id
_entity.type
_entity.pdbx_description
1 polymer ?
#
loop_
_entity_poly.entity_id
_entity_poly.type
_entity_poly.pdbx_seq_one_letter_code
_entity_poly.pdbx_strand_id
1 'polypeptide(L)'
;MKRLLFLVLLLSTLSCTKSTKEYIDDGDFKFWYIKYSDSYVTNIYYLGNNGVCKYFWLYPGGGFEAYKISDIILIEKWRLKGDSIIEIGGSERLLLQINDSLMIMESGYKCDWSRIDTFRVAPRTMIPDKYYHRYPPVRERKVVEF
;
A
#
# COMPACT_ATOMS: atom_id res chain seq x y z
N MET A 1 -22.80 25.92 -34.43
CA MET A 1 -21.64 25.00 -34.48
C MET A 1 -20.49 25.39 -33.56
N LYS A 2 -20.03 26.64 -33.49
CA LYS A 2 -18.89 27.04 -32.62
C LYS A 2 -19.14 26.77 -31.09
N ARG A 3 -20.38 26.93 -30.60
CA ARG A 3 -20.71 26.67 -29.17
C ARG A 3 -20.71 25.19 -28.81
N LEU A 4 -21.03 24.30 -29.74
CA LEU A 4 -21.00 22.85 -29.54
C LEU A 4 -19.56 22.33 -29.46
N LEU A 5 -18.65 22.85 -30.25
CA LEU A 5 -17.23 22.51 -30.24
C LEU A 5 -16.57 22.91 -28.91
N PHE A 6 -16.97 24.01 -28.30
CA PHE A 6 -16.44 24.47 -27.01
C PHE A 6 -16.91 23.56 -25.86
N LEU A 7 -18.16 23.06 -25.93
CA LEU A 7 -18.68 22.12 -24.92
C LEU A 7 -17.97 20.76 -24.97
N VAL A 8 -17.67 20.27 -26.15
CA VAL A 8 -16.93 19.00 -26.35
C VAL A 8 -15.47 19.14 -25.89
N LEU A 9 -14.84 20.30 -26.10
CA LEU A 9 -13.49 20.55 -25.57
C LEU A 9 -13.47 20.66 -24.04
N LEU A 10 -14.50 21.24 -23.42
CA LEU A 10 -14.59 21.30 -21.95
C LEU A 10 -14.83 19.94 -21.31
N LEU A 11 -15.57 19.04 -21.96
CA LEU A 11 -15.82 17.68 -21.49
C LEU A 11 -14.61 16.77 -21.62
N SER A 12 -13.69 17.04 -22.56
CA SER A 12 -12.46 16.25 -22.72
C SER A 12 -11.37 16.55 -21.69
N THR A 13 -11.52 17.61 -20.89
CA THR A 13 -10.57 17.95 -19.80
C THR A 13 -10.95 17.37 -18.44
N LEU A 14 -12.05 16.64 -18.32
CA LEU A 14 -12.34 15.81 -17.15
C LEU A 14 -11.47 14.54 -17.19
N SER A 15 -10.15 14.75 -17.20
CA SER A 15 -9.19 13.70 -16.93
C SER A 15 -9.49 13.20 -15.51
N CYS A 16 -10.01 12.01 -15.41
CA CYS A 16 -10.22 11.33 -14.13
C CYS A 16 -8.83 11.01 -13.55
N THR A 17 -8.25 11.96 -12.81
CA THR A 17 -6.98 11.73 -12.11
C THR A 17 -7.28 10.85 -10.90
N LYS A 18 -6.57 9.72 -10.78
CA LYS A 18 -6.63 8.86 -9.60
C LYS A 18 -6.31 9.68 -8.34
N SER A 19 -7.04 9.44 -7.27
CA SER A 19 -6.69 9.96 -5.95
C SER A 19 -5.43 9.27 -5.41
N THR A 20 -4.75 9.89 -4.46
CA THR A 20 -3.59 9.27 -3.78
C THR A 20 -3.93 7.88 -3.25
N LYS A 21 -5.12 7.72 -2.68
CA LYS A 21 -5.60 6.43 -2.17
C LYS A 21 -5.73 5.38 -3.27
N GLU A 22 -6.30 5.74 -4.43
CA GLU A 22 -6.46 4.82 -5.57
C GLU A 22 -5.11 4.39 -6.16
N TYR A 23 -4.07 5.22 -6.09
CA TYR A 23 -2.72 4.79 -6.44
C TYR A 23 -2.18 3.74 -5.48
N ILE A 24 -2.53 3.81 -4.18
CA ILE A 24 -2.05 2.89 -3.15
C ILE A 24 -2.74 1.52 -3.23
N ASP A 25 -4.08 1.49 -3.37
CA ASP A 25 -4.91 0.28 -3.24
C ASP A 25 -5.60 -0.17 -4.54
N ASP A 26 -5.44 0.61 -5.62
CA ASP A 26 -6.05 0.37 -6.94
C ASP A 26 -7.59 0.23 -6.91
N GLY A 27 -8.22 0.85 -5.91
CA GLY A 27 -9.67 0.83 -5.69
C GLY A 27 -10.20 -0.43 -5.00
N ASP A 28 -9.42 -1.49 -4.88
CA ASP A 28 -9.75 -2.71 -4.14
C ASP A 28 -8.58 -3.16 -3.24
N PHE A 29 -7.52 -3.67 -3.81
CA PHE A 29 -6.27 -3.96 -3.10
C PHE A 29 -5.08 -3.96 -4.05
N LYS A 30 -3.88 -3.72 -3.50
CA LYS A 30 -2.63 -3.74 -4.24
C LYS A 30 -1.52 -4.36 -3.42
N PHE A 31 -0.63 -5.09 -4.10
CA PHE A 31 0.58 -5.59 -3.51
C PHE A 31 1.76 -4.72 -3.90
N TRP A 32 2.51 -4.29 -2.89
CA TRP A 32 3.74 -3.53 -3.02
C TRP A 32 4.90 -4.34 -2.51
N TYR A 33 6.07 -4.25 -3.12
CA TYR A 33 7.27 -4.89 -2.62
C TYR A 33 8.41 -3.91 -2.44
N ILE A 34 9.26 -4.22 -1.47
CA ILE A 34 10.54 -3.57 -1.25
C ILE A 34 11.59 -4.62 -0.92
N LYS A 35 12.78 -4.47 -1.51
CA LYS A 35 13.93 -5.29 -1.17
C LYS A 35 15.03 -4.38 -0.65
N TYR A 36 15.41 -4.58 0.58
CA TYR A 36 16.56 -3.91 1.17
C TYR A 36 17.86 -4.60 0.74
N SER A 37 18.95 -3.84 0.58
CA SER A 37 20.24 -4.36 0.11
C SER A 37 20.83 -5.42 1.04
N ASP A 38 20.55 -5.30 2.33
CA ASP A 38 21.01 -6.16 3.42
C ASP A 38 20.00 -7.26 3.81
N SER A 39 18.86 -7.32 3.13
CA SER A 39 17.81 -8.30 3.42
C SER A 39 17.91 -9.54 2.53
N TYR A 40 17.86 -10.72 3.15
CA TYR A 40 17.76 -12.00 2.46
C TYR A 40 16.40 -12.18 1.76
N VAL A 41 15.34 -11.56 2.30
CA VAL A 41 13.98 -11.68 1.79
C VAL A 41 13.51 -10.40 1.09
N THR A 42 12.55 -10.53 0.17
CA THR A 42 11.79 -9.41 -0.36
C THR A 42 10.55 -9.23 0.51
N ASN A 43 10.37 -8.02 1.06
CA ASN A 43 9.20 -7.71 1.85
C ASN A 43 8.05 -7.31 0.92
N ILE A 44 6.88 -7.90 1.14
CA ILE A 44 5.66 -7.67 0.37
C ILE A 44 4.58 -7.13 1.30
N TYR A 45 3.95 -6.06 0.88
CA TYR A 45 2.85 -5.38 1.57
C TYR A 45 1.58 -5.51 0.76
N TYR A 46 0.55 -6.04 1.35
CA TYR A 46 -0.82 -5.95 0.85
C TYR A 46 -1.48 -4.72 1.47
N LEU A 47 -2.03 -3.84 0.64
CA LEU A 47 -2.82 -2.69 1.08
C LEU A 47 -4.21 -2.76 0.44
N GLY A 48 -5.23 -2.98 1.26
CA GLY A 48 -6.63 -3.05 0.81
C GLY A 48 -7.38 -1.75 1.01
N ASN A 49 -8.33 -1.45 0.14
CA ASN A 49 -9.15 -0.22 0.20
C ASN A 49 -10.00 -0.10 1.47
N ASN A 50 -10.18 -1.22 2.18
CA ASN A 50 -10.83 -1.30 3.48
C ASN A 50 -9.88 -1.01 4.67
N GLY A 51 -8.68 -0.53 4.40
CA GLY A 51 -7.68 -0.20 5.42
C GLY A 51 -6.92 -1.39 5.99
N VAL A 52 -7.03 -2.58 5.39
CA VAL A 52 -6.25 -3.75 5.81
C VAL A 52 -4.84 -3.67 5.25
N CYS A 53 -3.84 -3.89 6.11
CA CYS A 53 -2.45 -4.14 5.72
C CYS A 53 -2.03 -5.53 6.17
N LYS A 54 -1.36 -6.28 5.30
CA LYS A 54 -0.69 -7.54 5.63
C LYS A 54 0.71 -7.54 5.09
N TYR A 55 1.59 -8.30 5.74
CA TYR A 55 2.99 -8.44 5.36
C TYR A 55 3.28 -9.86 4.96
N PHE A 56 4.15 -10.01 3.96
CA PHE A 56 4.63 -11.31 3.50
C PHE A 56 6.13 -11.22 3.23
N TRP A 57 6.77 -12.36 3.30
CA TRP A 57 8.15 -12.56 2.88
C TRP A 57 8.20 -13.44 1.64
N LEU A 58 8.94 -12.98 0.65
CA LEU A 58 9.31 -13.78 -0.51
C LEU A 58 10.80 -14.12 -0.40
N TYR A 59 11.08 -15.41 -0.25
CA TYR A 59 12.43 -15.93 -0.13
C TYR A 59 13.06 -16.14 -1.51
N PRO A 60 14.40 -16.06 -1.63
CA PRO A 60 15.11 -16.57 -2.80
C PRO A 60 14.77 -18.05 -2.98
N GLY A 61 14.36 -18.44 -4.20
CA GLY A 61 13.89 -19.81 -4.48
C GLY A 61 12.35 -19.95 -4.42
N GLY A 62 11.60 -18.86 -4.15
CA GLY A 62 10.16 -18.79 -4.37
C GLY A 62 9.30 -19.14 -3.15
N GLY A 63 9.88 -19.35 -1.96
CA GLY A 63 9.09 -19.49 -0.72
C GLY A 63 8.33 -18.19 -0.41
N PHE A 64 7.02 -18.28 -0.18
CA PHE A 64 6.16 -17.14 0.12
C PHE A 64 5.37 -17.39 1.40
N GLU A 65 5.58 -16.56 2.42
CA GLU A 65 4.99 -16.73 3.74
C GLU A 65 4.39 -15.43 4.27
N ALA A 66 3.23 -15.54 4.95
CA ALA A 66 2.69 -14.43 5.71
C ALA A 66 3.58 -14.15 6.94
N TYR A 67 3.87 -12.86 7.18
CA TYR A 67 4.59 -12.47 8.39
C TYR A 67 3.79 -12.80 9.64
N LYS A 68 4.44 -13.44 10.60
CA LYS A 68 3.84 -13.87 11.87
C LYS A 68 4.64 -13.31 13.04
N ILE A 69 3.92 -12.99 14.09
CA ILE A 69 4.51 -12.78 15.42
C ILE A 69 4.10 -14.00 16.24
N SER A 70 5.06 -14.84 16.59
CA SER A 70 4.81 -16.20 17.08
C SER A 70 4.00 -16.98 16.03
N ASP A 71 2.85 -17.57 16.36
CA ASP A 71 1.98 -18.30 15.44
C ASP A 71 0.85 -17.45 14.83
N ILE A 72 0.80 -16.16 15.15
CA ILE A 72 -0.28 -15.24 14.74
C ILE A 72 0.15 -14.47 13.49
N ILE A 73 -0.64 -14.56 12.42
CA ILE A 73 -0.45 -13.73 11.21
C ILE A 73 -0.72 -12.28 11.58
N LEU A 74 0.26 -11.41 11.34
CA LEU A 74 0.12 -9.99 11.58
C LEU A 74 -0.80 -9.37 10.53
N ILE A 75 -1.92 -8.82 10.98
CA ILE A 75 -2.84 -8.01 10.19
C ILE A 75 -2.96 -6.67 10.87
N GLU A 76 -2.62 -5.62 10.16
CA GLU A 76 -2.61 -4.25 10.66
C GLU A 76 -3.57 -3.37 9.88
N LYS A 77 -3.72 -2.14 10.35
CA LYS A 77 -4.48 -1.10 9.65
C LYS A 77 -3.52 -0.18 8.92
N TRP A 78 -3.96 0.31 7.77
CA TRP A 78 -3.35 1.44 7.12
C TRP A 78 -4.39 2.53 6.82
N ARG A 79 -3.95 3.76 6.74
CA ARG A 79 -4.77 4.91 6.36
C ARG A 79 -3.92 6.06 5.82
N LEU A 80 -4.54 6.91 5.03
CA LEU A 80 -3.99 8.22 4.68
C LEU A 80 -4.40 9.27 5.72
N LYS A 81 -3.48 10.14 6.07
CA LYS A 81 -3.71 11.38 6.81
C LYS A 81 -3.43 12.56 5.86
N GLY A 82 -4.48 13.11 5.29
CA GLY A 82 -4.36 13.98 4.12
C GLY A 82 -3.84 13.23 2.91
N ASP A 83 -3.13 13.92 2.01
CA ASP A 83 -2.62 13.32 0.76
C ASP A 83 -1.14 12.93 0.80
N SER A 84 -0.45 13.20 1.92
CA SER A 84 1.00 13.09 2.01
C SER A 84 1.52 12.24 3.17
N ILE A 85 0.67 11.75 4.06
CA ILE A 85 1.08 10.90 5.17
C ILE A 85 0.33 9.58 5.10
N ILE A 86 1.06 8.48 5.05
CA ILE A 86 0.53 7.13 5.18
C ILE A 86 0.88 6.57 6.56
N GLU A 87 -0.12 6.11 7.28
CA GLU A 87 0.06 5.38 8.53
C GLU A 87 -0.14 3.89 8.27
N ILE A 88 0.82 3.07 8.64
CA ILE A 88 0.78 1.60 8.52
C ILE A 88 1.19 1.02 9.88
N GLY A 89 0.29 0.25 10.51
CA GLY A 89 0.54 -0.38 11.80
C GLY A 89 0.87 0.63 12.91
N GLY A 90 0.27 1.83 12.87
CA GLY A 90 0.54 2.92 13.81
C GLY A 90 1.80 3.74 13.50
N SER A 91 2.61 3.34 12.53
CA SER A 91 3.81 4.08 12.10
C SER A 91 3.50 5.01 10.95
N GLU A 92 3.75 6.31 11.13
CA GLU A 92 3.58 7.33 10.09
C GLU A 92 4.79 7.40 9.17
N ARG A 93 4.54 7.57 7.87
CA ARG A 93 5.53 7.78 6.82
C ARG A 93 5.11 8.92 5.93
N LEU A 94 6.04 9.78 5.56
CA LEU A 94 5.78 10.84 4.61
C LEU A 94 5.81 10.28 3.19
N LEU A 95 4.72 10.44 2.44
CA LEU A 95 4.63 10.03 1.05
C LEU A 95 5.27 11.11 0.17
N LEU A 96 6.41 10.81 -0.43
CA LEU A 96 7.17 11.73 -1.27
C LEU A 96 6.72 11.67 -2.73
N GLN A 97 6.38 10.47 -3.20
CA GLN A 97 5.94 10.24 -4.58
C GLN A 97 5.06 9.00 -4.65
N ILE A 98 4.04 9.04 -5.50
CA ILE A 98 3.25 7.86 -5.85
C ILE A 98 2.75 7.94 -7.29
N ASN A 99 2.72 6.78 -7.95
CA ASN A 99 2.07 6.54 -9.23
C ASN A 99 1.64 5.06 -9.34
N ASP A 100 1.18 4.61 -10.50
CA ASP A 100 0.66 3.24 -10.69
C ASP A 100 1.68 2.13 -10.39
N SER A 101 2.98 2.41 -10.43
CA SER A 101 4.05 1.41 -10.31
C SER A 101 5.05 1.64 -9.19
N LEU A 102 5.07 2.86 -8.64
CA LEU A 102 6.10 3.30 -7.70
C LEU A 102 5.47 4.08 -6.55
N MET A 103 5.94 3.82 -5.33
CA MET A 103 5.63 4.57 -4.13
C MET A 103 6.94 4.82 -3.36
N ILE A 104 7.26 6.08 -3.10
CA ILE A 104 8.44 6.50 -2.34
C ILE A 104 7.97 7.15 -1.04
N MET A 105 8.46 6.63 0.08
CA MET A 105 8.11 7.11 1.41
C MET A 105 9.35 7.40 2.23
N GLU A 106 9.25 8.38 3.11
CA GLU A 106 10.24 8.64 4.16
C GLU A 106 9.72 8.13 5.50
N SER A 107 10.41 7.14 6.05
CA SER A 107 10.19 6.60 7.39
C SER A 107 11.06 7.36 8.40
N GLY A 108 10.51 7.64 9.59
CA GLY A 108 11.25 8.36 10.63
C GLY A 108 11.40 9.86 10.40
N TYR A 109 10.61 10.47 9.50
CA TYR A 109 10.70 11.89 9.16
C TYR A 109 10.46 12.87 10.33
N LYS A 110 9.94 12.38 11.47
CA LYS A 110 9.78 13.13 12.74
C LYS A 110 10.88 12.82 13.76
N CYS A 111 11.87 12.01 13.39
CA CYS A 111 12.93 11.54 14.26
C CYS A 111 14.29 12.13 13.82
N ASP A 112 15.32 11.94 14.63
CA ASP A 112 16.70 12.31 14.29
C ASP A 112 17.31 11.43 13.19
N TRP A 113 16.57 10.38 12.75
CA TRP A 113 16.94 9.51 11.66
C TRP A 113 15.78 9.46 10.66
N SER A 114 16.10 9.43 9.40
CA SER A 114 15.13 9.15 8.35
C SER A 114 15.69 8.15 7.33
N ARG A 115 14.78 7.43 6.68
CA ARG A 115 15.11 6.48 5.62
C ARG A 115 14.10 6.62 4.49
N ILE A 116 14.62 6.71 3.27
CA ILE A 116 13.80 6.67 2.07
C ILE A 116 13.57 5.21 1.66
N ASP A 117 12.32 4.83 1.64
CA ASP A 117 11.86 3.50 1.22
C ASP A 117 11.21 3.60 -0.16
N THR A 118 11.69 2.80 -1.11
CA THR A 118 11.15 2.74 -2.48
C THR A 118 10.40 1.44 -2.71
N PHE A 119 9.10 1.55 -2.81
CA PHE A 119 8.21 0.42 -3.07
C PHE A 119 7.86 0.37 -4.56
N ARG A 120 7.74 -0.85 -5.08
CA ARG A 120 7.24 -1.11 -6.43
C ARG A 120 6.04 -2.03 -6.37
N VAL A 121 5.15 -1.92 -7.36
CA VAL A 121 4.03 -2.84 -7.48
C VAL A 121 4.56 -4.25 -7.71
N ALA A 122 4.10 -5.19 -6.88
CA ALA A 122 4.49 -6.58 -7.02
C ALA A 122 3.85 -7.19 -8.29
N PRO A 123 4.65 -7.73 -9.22
CA PRO A 123 4.12 -8.48 -10.35
C PRO A 123 3.20 -9.61 -9.87
N ARG A 124 2.14 -9.88 -10.63
CA ARG A 124 1.18 -10.96 -10.31
C ARG A 124 1.86 -12.30 -10.07
N THR A 125 2.95 -12.57 -10.79
CA THR A 125 3.74 -13.80 -10.68
C THR A 125 4.50 -13.96 -9.36
N MET A 126 4.68 -12.88 -8.60
CA MET A 126 5.28 -12.92 -7.26
C MET A 126 4.31 -13.43 -6.19
N ILE A 127 3.00 -13.31 -6.42
CA ILE A 127 1.98 -13.53 -5.40
C ILE A 127 1.27 -14.85 -5.69
N PRO A 128 1.37 -15.88 -4.82
CA PRO A 128 0.62 -17.10 -4.98
C PRO A 128 -0.91 -16.86 -4.97
N ASP A 129 -1.65 -17.56 -5.82
CA ASP A 129 -3.09 -17.35 -6.04
C ASP A 129 -3.90 -17.37 -4.74
N LYS A 130 -3.54 -18.24 -3.80
CA LYS A 130 -4.21 -18.34 -2.51
C LYS A 130 -4.16 -17.07 -1.64
N TYR A 131 -3.25 -16.14 -1.93
CA TYR A 131 -3.12 -14.86 -1.24
C TYR A 131 -3.70 -13.68 -2.03
N TYR A 132 -4.00 -13.89 -3.31
CA TYR A 132 -4.46 -12.84 -4.21
C TYR A 132 -5.98 -12.65 -4.11
N HIS A 133 -6.41 -12.16 -2.94
CA HIS A 133 -7.81 -11.88 -2.65
C HIS A 133 -7.93 -10.74 -1.64
N ARG A 134 -9.14 -10.18 -1.53
CA ARG A 134 -9.45 -9.16 -0.55
C ARG A 134 -9.57 -9.77 0.84
N TYR A 135 -8.81 -9.23 1.78
CA TYR A 135 -8.91 -9.64 3.19
C TYR A 135 -10.02 -8.88 3.92
N PRO A 136 -10.71 -9.52 4.88
CA PRO A 136 -11.71 -8.85 5.68
C PRO A 136 -11.09 -7.75 6.54
N PRO A 137 -11.85 -6.69 6.90
CA PRO A 137 -11.36 -5.63 7.77
C PRO A 137 -10.93 -6.17 9.13
N VAL A 138 -9.91 -5.53 9.70
CA VAL A 138 -9.43 -5.86 11.05
C VAL A 138 -10.52 -5.53 12.04
N ARG A 139 -11.01 -6.53 12.76
CA ARG A 139 -11.97 -6.31 13.85
C ARG A 139 -11.22 -5.62 15.00
N GLU A 140 -11.77 -4.52 15.50
CA GLU A 140 -11.26 -3.92 16.73
C GLU A 140 -11.47 -4.92 17.86
N ARG A 141 -10.36 -5.25 18.56
CA ARG A 141 -10.50 -5.98 19.82
C ARG A 141 -11.24 -5.04 20.77
N LYS A 142 -12.44 -5.41 21.20
CA LYS A 142 -13.05 -4.77 22.36
C LYS A 142 -12.11 -5.05 23.53
N VAL A 143 -11.43 -4.02 24.01
CA VAL A 143 -10.73 -4.10 25.30
C VAL A 143 -11.82 -4.30 26.34
N VAL A 144 -11.95 -5.50 26.85
CA VAL A 144 -12.78 -5.76 28.02
C VAL A 144 -11.93 -5.26 29.20
N GLU A 145 -12.24 -4.07 29.69
CA GLU A 145 -11.71 -3.62 30.98
C GLU A 145 -12.29 -4.55 32.05
N PHE A 146 -11.41 -5.26 32.74
CA PHE A 146 -11.75 -6.06 33.93
C PHE A 146 -11.70 -5.18 35.17
#